data_6b6446c3487f030eb631baf88ab926af
#
_entry.id   6b6446c3487f030eb631baf88ab926af
#
_cell.length_a   1.000
_cell.length_b   1.000
_cell.length_c   1.000
_cell.angle_alpha   90.00
_cell.angle_beta   90.00
_cell.angle_gamma   90.00
#
_symmetry.space_group_name_H-M   'P 1'
#
loop_
_entity.id
_entity.type
_entity.pdbx_description
1 polymer ?
#
loop_
_entity_poly.entity_id
_entity_poly.type
_entity_poly.pdbx_seq_one_letter_code
_entity_poly.pdbx_strand_id
1 'polypeptide(L)'
;MESPTDLMAAPMHDFVQQPAPLSMLPKPYYDKDGITIYHGDALEILPQIPKGFVLLTDPVYGIDGGRGGDARDYGKGNYLSIDDTEDYVRFVCVPIVTIGVYRSVRAAVTPGIRCIGMYPKPADIGCFWSPAAATHGPWGFTTFQPILYYGKDYRAGKGALPSGRQLTEAAEKNGHPCPKPIGAWRWLLSKVSDEGETVVDPFVGSGTTLVAARQEGRRAIGIEIEEKYCEIAAKRLAQGVLF
;
A
#
# COMPACT_ATOMS: atom_id res chain seq x y z
N MET A 1 -20.69 -33.47 -0.14
CA MET A 1 -19.42 -32.78 -0.49
C MET A 1 -19.85 -31.61 -1.37
N GLU A 2 -19.96 -30.42 -0.77
CA GLU A 2 -20.28 -29.20 -1.50
C GLU A 2 -19.05 -28.76 -2.32
N SER A 3 -19.30 -28.30 -3.52
CA SER A 3 -18.26 -27.89 -4.48
C SER A 3 -17.55 -26.61 -3.98
N PRO A 4 -16.24 -26.44 -4.23
CA PRO A 4 -15.50 -25.22 -3.86
C PRO A 4 -16.03 -23.93 -4.53
N THR A 5 -16.94 -24.04 -5.48
CA THR A 5 -17.56 -22.91 -6.21
C THR A 5 -18.68 -22.24 -5.47
N ASP A 6 -19.28 -22.87 -4.46
CA ASP A 6 -20.43 -22.30 -3.74
C ASP A 6 -20.03 -21.29 -2.64
N LEU A 7 -18.76 -21.23 -2.27
CA LEU A 7 -18.23 -20.26 -1.28
C LEU A 7 -17.92 -18.86 -1.87
N MET A 8 -18.03 -18.69 -3.19
CA MET A 8 -17.78 -17.39 -3.85
C MET A 8 -19.02 -16.53 -4.11
N ALA A 9 -20.19 -16.99 -3.68
CA ALA A 9 -21.48 -16.33 -3.97
C ALA A 9 -22.12 -15.64 -2.77
N ALA A 10 -21.37 -15.29 -1.73
CA ALA A 10 -21.91 -14.36 -0.73
C ALA A 10 -22.00 -12.97 -1.35
N PRO A 11 -23.18 -12.33 -1.37
CA PRO A 11 -23.32 -11.00 -1.96
C PRO A 11 -22.46 -10.01 -1.15
N MET A 12 -21.52 -9.34 -1.82
CA MET A 12 -20.61 -8.31 -1.27
C MET A 12 -21.33 -7.09 -0.67
N HIS A 13 -22.67 -7.13 -0.59
CA HIS A 13 -23.50 -6.02 -0.11
C HIS A 13 -23.49 -5.87 1.42
N ASP A 14 -23.11 -6.89 2.17
CA ASP A 14 -23.24 -6.88 3.63
C ASP A 14 -22.00 -6.37 4.38
N PHE A 15 -20.89 -6.14 3.68
CA PHE A 15 -19.67 -5.59 4.28
C PHE A 15 -19.56 -4.07 4.25
N VAL A 16 -20.47 -3.38 3.57
CA VAL A 16 -20.52 -1.92 3.58
C VAL A 16 -21.47 -1.46 4.69
N GLN A 17 -21.07 -1.64 5.94
CA GLN A 17 -21.71 -0.93 7.04
C GLN A 17 -21.63 0.57 6.77
N GLN A 18 -22.74 1.28 7.03
CA GLN A 18 -22.77 2.74 6.85
C GLN A 18 -21.62 3.37 7.66
N PRO A 19 -20.86 4.29 7.07
CA PRO A 19 -19.76 4.92 7.79
C PRO A 19 -20.28 5.62 9.04
N ALA A 20 -19.60 5.39 10.16
CA ALA A 20 -19.84 6.14 11.37
C ALA A 20 -19.71 7.66 11.09
N PRO A 21 -20.38 8.53 11.83
CA PRO A 21 -20.34 9.97 11.58
C PRO A 21 -18.90 10.51 11.66
N LEU A 22 -18.55 11.43 10.76
CA LEU A 22 -17.22 12.07 10.58
C LEU A 22 -16.59 12.65 11.87
N SER A 23 -17.35 12.75 12.95
CA SER A 23 -16.90 13.26 14.25
C SER A 23 -16.07 12.28 15.08
N MET A 24 -15.74 11.11 14.57
CA MET A 24 -15.12 10.01 15.32
C MET A 24 -13.70 9.64 14.88
N LEU A 25 -13.08 10.37 13.94
CA LEU A 25 -11.67 10.16 13.64
C LEU A 25 -10.84 10.35 14.92
N PRO A 26 -9.91 9.46 15.23
CA PRO A 26 -9.03 9.61 16.37
C PRO A 26 -8.17 10.87 16.23
N LYS A 27 -7.61 11.34 17.34
CA LYS A 27 -6.62 12.42 17.28
C LYS A 27 -5.44 11.96 16.42
N PRO A 28 -5.00 12.76 15.44
CA PRO A 28 -3.83 12.42 14.64
C PRO A 28 -2.58 12.19 15.51
N TYR A 29 -1.80 11.19 15.17
CA TYR A 29 -0.47 10.97 15.72
C TYR A 29 0.53 12.03 15.20
N TYR A 30 0.35 12.42 13.93
CA TYR A 30 1.09 13.49 13.26
C TYR A 30 0.14 14.26 12.35
N ASP A 31 0.24 15.60 12.34
CA ASP A 31 -0.55 16.45 11.46
C ASP A 31 0.22 17.73 11.17
N LYS A 32 0.86 17.80 10.00
CA LYS A 32 1.64 18.95 9.59
C LYS A 32 1.82 18.99 8.06
N ASP A 33 1.82 20.22 7.51
CA ASP A 33 2.12 20.47 6.08
C ASP A 33 1.23 19.65 5.12
N GLY A 34 -0.03 19.42 5.49
CA GLY A 34 -0.98 18.64 4.68
C GLY A 34 -0.78 17.11 4.73
N ILE A 35 0.08 16.64 5.64
CA ILE A 35 0.33 15.22 5.89
C ILE A 35 -0.21 14.86 7.27
N THR A 36 -1.09 13.86 7.32
CA THR A 36 -1.70 13.36 8.55
C THR A 36 -1.38 11.88 8.74
N ILE A 37 -1.02 11.47 9.96
CA ILE A 37 -0.88 10.05 10.33
C ILE A 37 -1.87 9.75 11.44
N TYR A 38 -2.64 8.69 11.27
CA TYR A 38 -3.46 8.10 12.32
C TYR A 38 -2.82 6.80 12.79
N HIS A 39 -2.65 6.66 14.12
CA HIS A 39 -2.30 5.40 14.74
C HIS A 39 -3.58 4.64 15.07
N GLY A 40 -3.78 3.46 14.49
CA GLY A 40 -4.94 2.62 14.74
C GLY A 40 -5.27 1.64 13.60
N ASP A 41 -6.43 0.97 13.75
CA ASP A 41 -6.91 0.00 12.79
C ASP A 41 -7.47 0.69 11.54
N ALA A 42 -6.94 0.30 10.38
CA ALA A 42 -7.40 0.84 9.11
C ALA A 42 -8.84 0.41 8.76
N LEU A 43 -9.34 -0.72 9.27
CA LEU A 43 -10.74 -1.12 9.10
C LEU A 43 -11.70 -0.15 9.79
N GLU A 44 -11.28 0.47 10.89
CA GLU A 44 -12.07 1.43 11.64
C GLU A 44 -11.93 2.85 11.10
N ILE A 45 -10.71 3.26 10.73
CA ILE A 45 -10.38 4.65 10.36
C ILE A 45 -10.70 4.96 8.90
N LEU A 46 -10.32 4.08 7.96
CA LEU A 46 -10.47 4.31 6.53
C LEU A 46 -11.93 4.59 6.08
N PRO A 47 -12.96 3.92 6.64
CA PRO A 47 -14.35 4.23 6.33
C PRO A 47 -14.78 5.67 6.70
N GLN A 48 -14.07 6.32 7.62
CA GLN A 48 -14.39 7.67 8.09
C GLN A 48 -13.69 8.77 7.27
N ILE A 49 -12.66 8.43 6.49
CA ILE A 49 -11.99 9.39 5.59
C ILE A 49 -12.95 9.76 4.45
N PRO A 50 -13.14 11.04 4.11
CA PRO A 50 -13.97 11.47 3.00
C PRO A 50 -13.59 10.77 1.69
N LYS A 51 -14.61 10.39 0.88
CA LYS A 51 -14.39 9.76 -0.44
C LYS A 51 -13.73 10.74 -1.41
N GLY A 52 -13.16 10.20 -2.48
CA GLY A 52 -12.60 11.00 -3.57
C GLY A 52 -11.07 11.20 -3.49
N PHE A 53 -10.40 10.48 -2.62
CA PHE A 53 -8.94 10.44 -2.56
C PHE A 53 -8.33 9.51 -3.62
N VAL A 54 -7.02 9.54 -3.75
CA VAL A 54 -6.23 8.54 -4.48
C VAL A 54 -5.68 7.53 -3.48
N LEU A 55 -5.88 6.24 -3.72
CA LEU A 55 -5.28 5.18 -2.91
C LEU A 55 -3.91 4.79 -3.48
N LEU A 56 -2.87 4.86 -2.67
CA LEU A 56 -1.54 4.35 -3.01
C LEU A 56 -1.01 3.57 -1.82
N THR A 57 -0.86 2.24 -1.97
CA THR A 57 -0.58 1.39 -0.81
C THR A 57 0.17 0.11 -1.15
N ASP A 58 0.91 -0.38 -0.16
CA ASP A 58 1.77 -1.57 -0.22
C ASP A 58 1.48 -2.48 0.99
N PRO A 59 0.40 -3.27 0.96
CA PRO A 59 0.08 -4.19 2.04
C PRO A 59 1.11 -5.32 2.14
N VAL A 60 1.13 -6.05 3.25
CA VAL A 60 1.96 -7.25 3.42
C VAL A 60 1.63 -8.32 2.38
N TYR A 61 2.58 -9.24 2.12
CA TYR A 61 2.54 -10.12 0.94
C TYR A 61 2.12 -11.56 1.24
N GLY A 62 1.91 -11.93 2.49
CA GLY A 62 1.55 -13.30 2.88
C GLY A 62 2.70 -14.30 2.71
N ILE A 63 3.92 -13.90 3.01
CA ILE A 63 5.13 -14.71 2.78
C ILE A 63 5.61 -15.48 4.03
N ASP A 64 4.82 -15.51 5.10
CA ASP A 64 5.10 -16.23 6.36
C ASP A 64 6.47 -15.91 6.98
N GLY A 65 6.89 -14.66 6.94
CA GLY A 65 8.19 -14.25 7.50
C GLY A 65 9.38 -15.00 6.89
N GLY A 66 9.24 -15.53 5.67
CA GLY A 66 10.33 -16.22 4.97
C GLY A 66 10.40 -17.73 5.21
N ARG A 67 9.34 -18.41 5.64
CA ARG A 67 9.30 -19.88 5.70
C ARG A 67 9.41 -20.57 4.34
N GLY A 68 9.39 -19.81 3.26
CA GLY A 68 9.58 -20.28 1.89
C GLY A 68 10.97 -19.96 1.33
N GLY A 69 12.02 -20.66 1.77
CA GLY A 69 13.19 -20.93 0.93
C GLY A 69 14.41 -20.04 1.02
N ASP A 70 14.40 -18.82 1.55
CA ASP A 70 15.62 -18.06 1.81
C ASP A 70 15.48 -17.11 3.01
N ALA A 71 15.46 -17.73 4.20
CA ALA A 71 15.58 -17.01 5.48
C ALA A 71 16.93 -16.30 5.67
N ARG A 72 17.77 -16.22 4.62
CA ARG A 72 19.13 -15.67 4.71
C ARG A 72 19.20 -14.16 4.63
N ASP A 73 18.20 -13.50 4.04
CA ASP A 73 18.29 -12.05 3.77
C ASP A 73 17.30 -11.17 4.55
N TYR A 74 16.24 -11.72 5.05
CA TYR A 74 15.38 -10.98 5.97
C TYR A 74 15.86 -11.28 7.39
N GLY A 75 16.81 -10.51 7.86
CA GLY A 75 17.56 -10.73 9.10
C GLY A 75 16.72 -11.32 10.23
N LYS A 76 17.30 -12.23 11.01
CA LYS A 76 16.75 -12.94 12.17
C LYS A 76 16.29 -12.01 13.33
N GLY A 77 15.72 -10.87 13.02
CA GLY A 77 15.24 -9.90 13.98
C GLY A 77 13.77 -9.65 13.77
N ASN A 78 12.93 -10.11 14.67
CA ASN A 78 11.57 -9.62 14.96
C ASN A 78 10.90 -8.85 13.80
N TYR A 79 10.76 -9.53 12.66
CA TYR A 79 10.19 -8.93 11.46
C TYR A 79 8.75 -8.51 11.69
N LEU A 80 8.08 -9.12 12.67
CA LEU A 80 6.65 -9.01 12.74
C LEU A 80 6.13 -9.02 14.17
N SER A 81 5.68 -7.88 14.57
CA SER A 81 4.47 -7.76 15.36
C SER A 81 3.21 -7.97 14.48
N ILE A 82 3.35 -7.99 13.15
CA ILE A 82 2.28 -8.19 12.18
C ILE A 82 2.42 -9.59 11.58
N ASP A 83 1.32 -10.31 11.52
CA ASP A 83 1.20 -11.63 10.92
C ASP A 83 1.24 -11.49 9.38
N ASP A 84 2.39 -11.80 8.73
CA ASP A 84 2.53 -11.79 7.26
C ASP A 84 2.12 -13.14 6.67
N THR A 85 0.92 -13.63 7.02
CA THR A 85 0.34 -14.87 6.51
C THR A 85 -0.65 -14.60 5.37
N GLU A 86 -0.95 -15.66 4.58
CA GLU A 86 -2.01 -15.58 3.57
C GLU A 86 -3.38 -15.30 4.20
N ASP A 87 -3.64 -15.80 5.40
CA ASP A 87 -4.87 -15.54 6.14
C ASP A 87 -4.95 -14.07 6.56
N TYR A 88 -3.87 -13.48 7.04
CA TYR A 88 -3.85 -12.05 7.35
C TYR A 88 -4.12 -11.21 6.09
N VAL A 89 -3.50 -11.56 4.96
CA VAL A 89 -3.79 -10.88 3.69
C VAL A 89 -5.26 -11.03 3.33
N ARG A 90 -5.81 -12.23 3.40
CA ARG A 90 -7.20 -12.54 3.04
C ARG A 90 -8.21 -11.80 3.90
N PHE A 91 -8.03 -11.84 5.22
CA PHE A 91 -9.04 -11.38 6.18
C PHE A 91 -8.83 -9.95 6.67
N VAL A 92 -7.65 -9.37 6.47
CA VAL A 92 -7.33 -8.00 6.89
C VAL A 92 -6.97 -7.11 5.70
N CYS A 93 -5.92 -7.45 4.93
CA CYS A 93 -5.44 -6.56 3.87
C CYS A 93 -6.45 -6.41 2.72
N VAL A 94 -7.04 -7.52 2.25
CA VAL A 94 -8.00 -7.49 1.14
C VAL A 94 -9.25 -6.67 1.48
N PRO A 95 -9.90 -6.81 2.65
CA PRO A 95 -10.98 -5.93 3.07
C PRO A 95 -10.59 -4.45 3.11
N ILE A 96 -9.46 -4.09 3.72
CA ILE A 96 -8.97 -2.71 3.79
C ILE A 96 -8.76 -2.13 2.39
N VAL A 97 -8.04 -2.85 1.53
CA VAL A 97 -7.80 -2.41 0.14
C VAL A 97 -9.10 -2.29 -0.64
N THR A 98 -10.03 -3.22 -0.45
CA THR A 98 -11.36 -3.18 -1.09
C THR A 98 -12.12 -1.91 -0.69
N ILE A 99 -12.20 -1.60 0.61
CA ILE A 99 -12.79 -0.35 1.09
C ILE A 99 -12.09 0.85 0.46
N GLY A 100 -10.75 0.88 0.45
CA GLY A 100 -9.96 1.95 -0.14
C GLY A 100 -10.24 2.14 -1.62
N VAL A 101 -10.27 1.08 -2.41
CA VAL A 101 -10.56 1.11 -3.86
C VAL A 101 -11.95 1.68 -4.12
N TYR A 102 -12.99 1.22 -3.40
CA TYR A 102 -14.36 1.71 -3.59
C TYR A 102 -14.58 3.16 -3.16
N ARG A 103 -13.70 3.71 -2.33
CA ARG A 103 -13.78 5.09 -1.83
C ARG A 103 -12.88 6.05 -2.60
N SER A 104 -11.90 5.53 -3.32
CA SER A 104 -10.94 6.31 -4.12
C SER A 104 -11.48 6.63 -5.51
N VAL A 105 -10.92 7.66 -6.14
CA VAL A 105 -11.14 7.97 -7.56
C VAL A 105 -10.21 7.16 -8.46
N ARG A 106 -9.02 6.85 -7.96
CA ARG A 106 -7.97 6.04 -8.58
C ARG A 106 -7.19 5.32 -7.50
N ALA A 107 -6.66 4.14 -7.83
CA ALA A 107 -5.80 3.43 -6.90
C ALA A 107 -4.62 2.73 -7.60
N ALA A 108 -3.50 2.64 -6.87
CA ALA A 108 -2.41 1.72 -7.16
C ALA A 108 -2.08 0.91 -5.90
N VAL A 109 -2.04 -0.39 -6.05
CA VAL A 109 -1.76 -1.35 -4.97
C VAL A 109 -0.63 -2.27 -5.39
N THR A 110 0.34 -2.50 -4.52
CA THR A 110 1.47 -3.41 -4.76
C THR A 110 1.34 -4.66 -3.86
N PRO A 111 0.52 -5.65 -4.23
CA PRO A 111 0.06 -6.71 -3.32
C PRO A 111 1.05 -7.88 -3.17
N GLY A 112 2.24 -7.79 -3.78
CA GLY A 112 3.08 -8.97 -3.97
C GLY A 112 2.49 -9.97 -4.97
N ILE A 113 3.25 -11.02 -5.31
CA ILE A 113 2.84 -12.00 -6.34
C ILE A 113 1.93 -13.07 -5.75
N ARG A 114 2.23 -13.54 -4.53
CA ARG A 114 1.56 -14.70 -3.92
C ARG A 114 0.06 -14.49 -3.77
N CYS A 115 -0.34 -13.34 -3.29
CA CYS A 115 -1.73 -13.02 -2.96
C CYS A 115 -2.46 -12.17 -4.02
N ILE A 116 -1.85 -11.96 -5.20
CA ILE A 116 -2.41 -11.07 -6.23
C ILE A 116 -3.85 -11.41 -6.63
N GLY A 117 -4.18 -12.70 -6.67
CA GLY A 117 -5.52 -13.20 -7.03
C GLY A 117 -6.60 -13.00 -5.96
N MET A 118 -6.24 -12.55 -4.76
CA MET A 118 -7.20 -12.30 -3.67
C MET A 118 -7.81 -10.91 -3.72
N TYR A 119 -7.14 -9.97 -4.40
CA TYR A 119 -7.58 -8.57 -4.48
C TYR A 119 -8.69 -8.39 -5.53
N PRO A 120 -9.50 -7.33 -5.43
CA PRO A 120 -10.51 -7.02 -6.43
C PRO A 120 -9.90 -6.98 -7.83
N LYS A 121 -10.72 -7.31 -8.85
CA LYS A 121 -10.26 -7.27 -10.26
C LYS A 121 -9.79 -5.87 -10.62
N PRO A 122 -8.51 -5.66 -11.00
CA PRO A 122 -8.00 -4.36 -11.38
C PRO A 122 -8.47 -3.97 -12.79
N ALA A 123 -8.40 -2.67 -13.09
CA ALA A 123 -8.62 -2.14 -14.44
C ALA A 123 -7.43 -2.39 -15.35
N ASP A 124 -6.21 -2.38 -14.78
CA ASP A 124 -4.95 -2.66 -15.48
C ASP A 124 -3.91 -3.21 -14.50
N ILE A 125 -2.87 -3.87 -15.01
CA ILE A 125 -1.75 -4.41 -14.23
C ILE A 125 -0.46 -3.88 -14.79
N GLY A 126 0.34 -3.24 -13.93
CA GLY A 126 1.71 -2.86 -14.23
C GLY A 126 2.70 -3.64 -13.38
N CYS A 127 3.95 -3.23 -13.44
CA CYS A 127 4.98 -3.81 -12.60
C CYS A 127 6.15 -2.86 -12.32
N PHE A 128 6.76 -3.02 -11.16
CA PHE A 128 8.16 -2.70 -10.99
C PHE A 128 8.98 -3.92 -11.37
N TRP A 129 10.05 -3.74 -12.14
CA TRP A 129 10.94 -4.82 -12.50
C TRP A 129 12.39 -4.47 -12.24
N SER A 130 13.18 -5.47 -11.82
CA SER A 130 14.59 -5.33 -11.54
C SER A 130 15.34 -6.58 -12.01
N PRO A 131 16.23 -6.47 -12.99
CA PRO A 131 16.99 -7.62 -13.48
C PRO A 131 17.97 -8.18 -12.43
N ALA A 132 18.32 -7.37 -11.43
CA ALA A 132 19.26 -7.75 -10.36
C ALA A 132 18.55 -8.18 -9.07
N ALA A 133 17.23 -8.03 -8.96
CA ALA A 133 16.50 -8.43 -7.77
C ALA A 133 16.15 -9.91 -7.86
N ALA A 134 16.59 -10.67 -6.90
CA ALA A 134 16.36 -12.09 -6.83
C ALA A 134 15.67 -12.45 -5.52
N THR A 135 14.35 -12.51 -5.54
CA THR A 135 13.64 -13.36 -4.58
C THR A 135 13.37 -14.70 -5.25
N HIS A 136 13.57 -15.79 -4.52
CA HIS A 136 13.31 -17.12 -5.05
C HIS A 136 11.82 -17.43 -5.01
N GLY A 137 11.23 -17.66 -6.17
CA GLY A 137 9.92 -18.27 -6.31
C GLY A 137 10.04 -19.76 -6.67
N PRO A 138 8.93 -20.52 -6.70
CA PRO A 138 8.94 -21.94 -7.04
C PRO A 138 9.41 -22.22 -8.48
N TRP A 139 9.39 -21.23 -9.37
CA TRP A 139 9.79 -21.35 -10.78
C TRP A 139 11.11 -20.61 -11.10
N GLY A 140 11.85 -20.15 -10.09
CA GLY A 140 13.10 -19.42 -10.26
C GLY A 140 13.09 -18.03 -9.63
N PHE A 141 13.94 -17.14 -10.14
CA PHE A 141 14.07 -15.80 -9.59
C PHE A 141 12.89 -14.90 -9.96
N THR A 142 12.27 -14.29 -8.97
CA THR A 142 11.25 -13.28 -9.20
C THR A 142 11.92 -11.92 -9.45
N THR A 143 11.76 -11.38 -10.65
CA THR A 143 12.38 -10.13 -11.08
C THR A 143 11.41 -8.96 -11.18
N PHE A 144 10.13 -9.16 -10.82
CA PHE A 144 9.12 -8.12 -10.89
C PHE A 144 8.21 -8.10 -9.65
N GLN A 145 7.64 -6.94 -9.36
CA GLN A 145 6.60 -6.73 -8.36
C GLN A 145 5.37 -6.16 -9.07
N PRO A 146 4.20 -6.82 -8.99
CA PRO A 146 2.99 -6.37 -9.67
C PRO A 146 2.46 -5.08 -9.04
N ILE A 147 1.80 -4.27 -9.87
CA ILE A 147 1.04 -3.09 -9.48
C ILE A 147 -0.37 -3.27 -10.02
N LEU A 148 -1.37 -3.27 -9.15
CA LEU A 148 -2.78 -3.31 -9.53
C LEU A 148 -3.31 -1.88 -9.62
N TYR A 149 -3.82 -1.49 -10.79
CA TYR A 149 -4.44 -0.19 -11.02
C TYR A 149 -5.95 -0.27 -11.02
N TYR A 150 -6.60 0.67 -10.34
CA TYR A 150 -8.06 0.79 -10.29
C TYR A 150 -8.49 2.21 -10.71
N GLY A 151 -9.71 2.30 -11.28
CA GLY A 151 -10.20 3.54 -11.86
C GLY A 151 -9.71 3.74 -13.28
N LYS A 152 -9.71 4.99 -13.75
CA LYS A 152 -9.23 5.36 -15.09
C LYS A 152 -8.08 6.36 -14.97
N ASP A 153 -7.02 6.12 -15.73
CA ASP A 153 -6.02 7.16 -16.01
C ASP A 153 -6.63 8.15 -17.00
N TYR A 154 -7.03 9.33 -16.53
CA TYR A 154 -7.59 10.39 -17.38
C TYR A 154 -6.54 10.99 -18.34
N ARG A 155 -5.27 10.71 -18.14
CA ARG A 155 -4.16 11.10 -19.04
C ARG A 155 -3.92 10.09 -20.15
N ALA A 156 -4.68 8.98 -20.18
CA ALA A 156 -4.55 7.96 -21.20
C ALA A 156 -4.60 8.57 -22.60
N GLY A 157 -3.53 8.41 -23.39
CA GLY A 157 -3.38 9.01 -24.71
C GLY A 157 -2.84 10.45 -24.74
N LYS A 158 -2.60 11.10 -23.58
CA LYS A 158 -2.06 12.48 -23.47
C LYS A 158 -0.95 12.56 -22.43
N GLY A 159 0.22 11.99 -22.72
CA GLY A 159 1.35 12.00 -21.78
C GLY A 159 1.21 11.02 -20.61
N ALA A 160 0.43 9.97 -20.79
CA ALA A 160 0.34 8.88 -19.82
C ALA A 160 1.71 8.24 -19.59
N LEU A 161 2.04 8.01 -18.32
CA LEU A 161 3.23 7.25 -17.94
C LEU A 161 3.04 5.77 -18.26
N PRO A 162 4.11 5.00 -18.55
CA PRO A 162 4.04 3.55 -18.71
C PRO A 162 3.36 2.89 -17.53
N SER A 163 2.78 1.69 -17.71
CA SER A 163 2.17 0.93 -16.62
C SER A 163 3.21 0.27 -15.70
N GLY A 164 4.48 0.18 -16.14
CA GLY A 164 5.58 -0.37 -15.36
C GLY A 164 6.84 0.50 -15.41
N ARG A 165 7.75 0.26 -14.45
CA ARG A 165 9.02 0.96 -14.35
C ARG A 165 10.13 0.00 -13.91
N GLN A 166 11.32 0.16 -14.49
CA GLN A 166 12.53 -0.50 -13.99
C GLN A 166 12.96 0.14 -12.65
N LEU A 167 13.23 -0.72 -11.66
CA LEU A 167 13.88 -0.29 -10.42
C LEU A 167 15.39 -0.22 -10.65
N THR A 168 15.95 0.96 -10.52
CA THR A 168 17.39 1.23 -10.64
C THR A 168 18.01 1.74 -9.34
N GLU A 169 17.18 1.94 -8.33
CA GLU A 169 17.53 2.54 -7.06
C GLU A 169 17.29 1.57 -5.89
N ALA A 170 18.18 1.63 -4.90
CA ALA A 170 18.00 0.89 -3.66
C ALA A 170 17.04 1.63 -2.72
N ALA A 171 16.35 0.88 -1.89
CA ALA A 171 15.56 1.45 -0.81
C ALA A 171 16.45 2.05 0.29
N GLU A 172 15.97 3.12 0.93
CA GLU A 172 16.65 3.73 2.07
C GLU A 172 16.62 2.80 3.29
N LYS A 173 17.74 2.69 4.00
CA LYS A 173 17.78 1.99 5.30
C LYS A 173 17.21 2.94 6.36
N ASN A 174 15.97 2.74 6.75
CA ASN A 174 15.24 3.63 7.68
C ASN A 174 14.68 2.92 8.93
N GLY A 175 15.17 1.70 9.21
CA GLY A 175 14.71 0.90 10.35
C GLY A 175 13.45 0.07 10.09
N HIS A 176 12.81 0.24 8.91
CA HIS A 176 11.75 -0.66 8.46
C HIS A 176 12.36 -1.87 7.75
N PRO A 177 11.82 -3.06 7.96
CA PRO A 177 12.38 -4.28 7.39
C PRO A 177 12.30 -4.34 5.85
N CYS A 178 11.28 -3.74 5.26
CA CYS A 178 11.06 -3.75 3.82
C CYS A 178 10.78 -2.33 3.28
N PRO A 179 11.75 -1.40 3.36
CA PRO A 179 11.54 -0.05 2.85
C PRO A 179 11.44 -0.07 1.32
N LYS A 180 10.64 0.86 0.78
CA LYS A 180 10.49 0.97 -0.68
C LYS A 180 11.36 2.11 -1.22
N PRO A 181 11.92 1.99 -2.45
CA PRO A 181 12.70 3.06 -3.07
C PRO A 181 11.81 4.30 -3.28
N ILE A 182 12.24 5.44 -2.76
CA ILE A 182 11.45 6.69 -2.80
C ILE A 182 11.16 7.15 -4.24
N GLY A 183 12.12 7.02 -5.14
CA GLY A 183 11.93 7.40 -6.53
C GLY A 183 10.92 6.54 -7.27
N ALA A 184 10.81 5.25 -6.94
CA ALA A 184 9.77 4.37 -7.46
C ALA A 184 8.38 4.81 -6.98
N TRP A 185 8.28 5.19 -5.70
CA TRP A 185 7.04 5.70 -5.10
C TRP A 185 6.62 7.06 -5.66
N ARG A 186 7.57 7.98 -5.86
CA ARG A 186 7.32 9.27 -6.54
C ARG A 186 6.79 9.06 -7.96
N TRP A 187 7.38 8.14 -8.71
CA TRP A 187 6.90 7.80 -10.04
C TRP A 187 5.48 7.22 -10.01
N LEU A 188 5.20 6.27 -9.10
CA LEU A 188 3.88 5.66 -8.99
C LEU A 188 2.83 6.68 -8.54
N LEU A 189 3.21 7.55 -7.61
CA LEU A 189 2.39 8.68 -7.18
C LEU A 189 2.04 9.61 -8.35
N SER A 190 3.04 10.00 -9.17
CA SER A 190 2.83 10.84 -10.35
C SER A 190 1.95 10.17 -11.40
N LYS A 191 1.94 8.82 -11.44
CA LYS A 191 1.07 8.09 -12.36
C LYS A 191 -0.39 8.13 -11.93
N VAL A 192 -0.68 8.10 -10.65
CA VAL A 192 -2.06 7.94 -10.14
C VAL A 192 -2.66 9.21 -9.55
N SER A 193 -1.87 10.27 -9.33
CA SER A 193 -2.35 11.51 -8.70
C SER A 193 -1.76 12.76 -9.34
N ASP A 194 -2.43 13.89 -9.13
CA ASP A 194 -1.95 15.23 -9.45
C ASP A 194 -1.56 15.99 -8.18
N GLU A 195 -0.80 17.09 -8.39
CA GLU A 195 -0.47 18.02 -7.31
C GLU A 195 -1.74 18.55 -6.62
N GLY A 196 -1.70 18.68 -5.30
CA GLY A 196 -2.84 19.12 -4.49
C GLY A 196 -3.88 18.05 -4.18
N GLU A 197 -3.89 16.90 -4.85
CA GLU A 197 -4.79 15.80 -4.49
C GLU A 197 -4.42 15.18 -3.14
N THR A 198 -5.38 14.51 -2.52
CA THR A 198 -5.17 13.77 -1.28
C THR A 198 -4.90 12.30 -1.59
N VAL A 199 -3.78 11.81 -1.12
CA VAL A 199 -3.39 10.40 -1.22
C VAL A 199 -3.65 9.71 0.12
N VAL A 200 -4.20 8.50 0.10
CA VAL A 200 -4.42 7.69 1.31
C VAL A 200 -3.62 6.42 1.22
N ASP A 201 -2.90 6.11 2.29
CA ASP A 201 -2.19 4.85 2.47
C ASP A 201 -2.61 4.20 3.80
N PRO A 202 -3.39 3.12 3.79
CA PRO A 202 -3.82 2.43 5.00
C PRO A 202 -2.77 1.45 5.57
N PHE A 203 -1.57 1.36 4.96
CA PHE A 203 -0.45 0.52 5.42
C PHE A 203 0.85 1.32 5.34
N VAL A 204 0.93 2.40 6.11
CA VAL A 204 1.99 3.42 6.01
C VAL A 204 3.40 2.87 6.21
N GLY A 205 3.57 1.93 7.14
CA GLY A 205 4.88 1.45 7.53
C GLY A 205 5.83 2.60 7.87
N SER A 206 7.01 2.64 7.23
CA SER A 206 7.99 3.73 7.43
C SER A 206 7.64 5.06 6.76
N GLY A 207 6.46 5.21 6.15
CA GLY A 207 5.97 6.47 5.60
C GLY A 207 6.47 6.83 4.21
N THR A 208 6.92 5.88 3.39
CA THR A 208 7.47 6.20 2.06
C THR A 208 6.44 6.88 1.17
N THR A 209 5.17 6.45 1.19
CA THR A 209 4.07 7.11 0.47
C THR A 209 3.87 8.55 0.91
N LEU A 210 3.91 8.81 2.22
CA LEU A 210 3.70 10.15 2.78
C LEU A 210 4.87 11.10 2.45
N VAL A 211 6.10 10.59 2.53
CA VAL A 211 7.30 11.35 2.13
C VAL A 211 7.26 11.68 0.64
N ALA A 212 6.90 10.72 -0.21
CA ALA A 212 6.73 10.94 -1.64
C ALA A 212 5.64 11.98 -1.92
N ALA A 213 4.48 11.86 -1.26
CA ALA A 213 3.37 12.80 -1.42
C ALA A 213 3.78 14.24 -1.07
N ARG A 214 4.47 14.43 0.06
CA ARG A 214 4.97 15.74 0.46
C ARG A 214 5.97 16.32 -0.54
N GLN A 215 6.93 15.50 -1.03
CA GLN A 215 7.93 15.94 -2.00
C GLN A 215 7.31 16.37 -3.34
N GLU A 216 6.21 15.75 -3.71
CA GLU A 216 5.51 15.98 -4.97
C GLU A 216 4.30 16.94 -4.84
N GLY A 217 4.16 17.66 -3.71
CA GLY A 217 3.08 18.64 -3.53
C GLY A 217 1.67 18.06 -3.36
N ARG A 218 1.56 16.83 -2.86
CA ARG A 218 0.26 16.18 -2.55
C ARG A 218 0.00 16.28 -1.05
N ARG A 219 -1.29 16.28 -0.68
CA ARG A 219 -1.71 15.98 0.68
C ARG A 219 -1.70 14.49 0.89
N ALA A 220 -1.48 14.03 2.11
CA ALA A 220 -1.56 12.59 2.37
C ALA A 220 -2.14 12.28 3.76
N ILE A 221 -2.87 11.18 3.82
CA ILE A 221 -3.37 10.58 5.04
C ILE A 221 -2.84 9.16 5.11
N GLY A 222 -2.13 8.87 6.19
CA GLY A 222 -1.61 7.55 6.48
C GLY A 222 -2.27 6.92 7.68
N ILE A 223 -2.49 5.60 7.65
CA ILE A 223 -2.96 4.83 8.79
C ILE A 223 -1.94 3.73 9.06
N GLU A 224 -1.58 3.56 10.32
CA GLU A 224 -0.61 2.56 10.74
C GLU A 224 -1.01 1.99 12.10
N ILE A 225 -1.02 0.68 12.21
CA ILE A 225 -1.43 -0.02 13.42
C ILE A 225 -0.31 -0.10 14.46
N GLU A 226 0.95 -0.04 14.01
CA GLU A 226 2.13 -0.12 14.87
C GLU A 226 2.68 1.25 15.19
N GLU A 227 2.60 1.68 16.46
CA GLU A 227 3.06 2.99 16.90
C GLU A 227 4.53 3.27 16.54
N LYS A 228 5.40 2.24 16.63
CA LYS A 228 6.83 2.36 16.26
C LYS A 228 7.02 2.81 14.80
N TYR A 229 6.15 2.40 13.88
CA TYR A 229 6.22 2.82 12.48
C TYR A 229 5.61 4.21 12.29
N CYS A 230 4.57 4.57 13.04
CA CYS A 230 4.10 5.95 13.10
C CYS A 230 5.24 6.91 13.52
N GLU A 231 6.02 6.53 14.53
CA GLU A 231 7.17 7.32 14.99
C GLU A 231 8.25 7.46 13.92
N ILE A 232 8.61 6.35 13.23
CA ILE A 232 9.57 6.38 12.12
C ILE A 232 9.07 7.29 11.00
N ALA A 233 7.81 7.15 10.58
CA ALA A 233 7.23 7.97 9.53
C ALA A 233 7.20 9.46 9.91
N ALA A 234 6.78 9.78 11.13
CA ALA A 234 6.78 11.16 11.66
C ALA A 234 8.19 11.76 11.70
N LYS A 235 9.21 11.02 12.15
CA LYS A 235 10.60 11.48 12.14
C LYS A 235 11.10 11.76 10.72
N ARG A 236 10.82 10.89 9.75
CA ARG A 236 11.18 11.11 8.34
C ARG A 236 10.51 12.36 7.76
N LEU A 237 9.26 12.57 8.09
CA LEU A 237 8.53 13.77 7.70
C LEU A 237 9.08 15.04 8.41
N ALA A 238 9.57 14.95 9.64
CA ALA A 238 10.15 16.08 10.36
C ALA A 238 11.55 16.47 9.85
N GLN A 239 12.32 15.55 9.27
CA GLN A 239 13.70 15.79 8.83
C GLN A 239 13.86 16.76 7.65
N GLY A 240 12.77 17.29 7.11
CA GLY A 240 12.84 18.23 5.99
C GLY A 240 13.41 17.58 4.71
N VAL A 241 12.97 18.05 3.55
CA VAL A 241 13.58 17.69 2.27
C VAL A 241 14.90 18.48 2.20
N LEU A 242 16.04 17.82 2.43
CA LEU A 242 17.31 18.35 1.95
C LEU A 242 17.27 18.24 0.42
N PHE A 243 17.14 19.40 -0.24
CA PHE A 243 17.27 19.54 -1.68
C PHE A 243 18.72 19.40 -2.09
#